data_6e34529c9169ac4ff717380e3211a1df
#
_entry.id   6e34529c9169ac4ff717380e3211a1df
#
_cell.length_a   1.000
_cell.length_b   1.000
_cell.length_c   1.000
_cell.angle_alpha   90.00
_cell.angle_beta   90.00
_cell.angle_gamma   90.00
#
_symmetry.space_group_name_H-M   'P 1'
#
loop_
_entity.id
_entity.type
_entity.pdbx_description
1 polymer ?
#
loop_
_entity_poly.entity_id
_entity_poly.type
_entity_poly.pdbx_seq_one_letter_code
_entity_poly.pdbx_strand_id
1 'polypeptide(L)'
;MLFSQSKWDNGKQISPFVPVSASLSWQKMQAPIESAEQQFLLPLLGEQMMQRLGQIADNMPEGDLLAPQLVQIARRAVANLAFWLHFDALNLRISDQGFQRQGSADWQGAYKYQEDRLRKGFKNAGFNALDFLLDIIEDHLKDYPEYLTSPCYQDRSKAIVRSAREANRFVFINSSHIVFMRLKGEMRTVEEYDLCAVLGEKLYRQLRGWLSGKAEFPADECVCTLEQLRMACADFVVKKAAARLMRQTGTLTERGLYFTATDPGSLGNDVIVPASDRQIGDRCALADLDAHRAEASLHSFLNNYMGAIVGERTSGPIRNNDDKAAFFAM
;
A
#
# COMPACT_ATOMS: atom_id res chain seq x y z
N MET A 1 21.98 8.87 -2.25
CA MET A 1 21.15 9.60 -3.23
C MET A 1 21.17 8.89 -4.57
N LEU A 2 20.02 8.75 -5.19
CA LEU A 2 19.89 8.10 -6.52
C LEU A 2 20.28 9.04 -7.68
N PHE A 3 20.22 10.33 -7.44
CA PHE A 3 20.66 11.40 -8.33
C PHE A 3 21.81 12.16 -7.70
N SER A 4 22.75 12.64 -8.52
CA SER A 4 23.90 13.41 -8.03
C SER A 4 24.18 14.65 -8.90
N GLN A 5 24.70 15.68 -8.27
CA GLN A 5 25.06 16.92 -8.95
C GLN A 5 26.10 16.67 -10.06
N SER A 6 27.08 15.79 -9.81
CA SER A 6 28.17 15.47 -10.76
C SER A 6 27.67 14.79 -12.06
N LYS A 7 26.54 14.09 -12.01
CA LYS A 7 25.95 13.37 -13.15
C LYS A 7 24.71 14.08 -13.72
N TRP A 8 24.34 15.26 -13.20
CA TRP A 8 23.08 15.92 -13.53
C TRP A 8 22.95 16.37 -14.98
N ASP A 9 24.03 16.93 -15.55
CA ASP A 9 24.12 17.39 -16.94
C ASP A 9 22.84 18.07 -17.46
N ASN A 10 22.49 19.22 -16.82
CA ASN A 10 21.33 20.03 -17.20
C ASN A 10 19.98 19.24 -17.24
N GLY A 11 19.84 18.27 -16.35
CA GLY A 11 18.61 17.47 -16.26
C GLY A 11 18.59 16.21 -17.13
N LYS A 12 19.67 15.86 -17.83
CA LYS A 12 19.74 14.63 -18.61
C LYS A 12 19.56 13.37 -17.76
N GLN A 13 19.97 13.43 -16.48
CA GLN A 13 19.81 12.30 -15.57
C GLN A 13 18.34 12.03 -15.21
N ILE A 14 17.46 13.04 -15.23
CA ILE A 14 16.04 12.92 -14.86
C ILE A 14 15.12 12.85 -16.10
N SER A 15 15.55 13.39 -17.22
CA SER A 15 14.74 13.45 -18.45
C SER A 15 14.20 12.11 -18.96
N PRO A 16 14.83 10.94 -18.72
CA PRO A 16 14.24 9.64 -19.10
C PRO A 16 12.97 9.28 -18.33
N PHE A 17 12.73 9.94 -17.19
CA PHE A 17 11.63 9.60 -16.29
C PHE A 17 10.49 10.61 -16.30
N VAL A 18 10.81 11.86 -16.60
CA VAL A 18 9.85 12.98 -16.62
C VAL A 18 10.14 13.91 -17.79
N PRO A 19 9.11 14.44 -18.47
CA PRO A 19 9.30 15.34 -19.61
C PRO A 19 9.78 16.71 -19.13
N VAL A 20 11.08 16.91 -19.06
CA VAL A 20 11.72 18.16 -18.63
C VAL A 20 12.55 18.77 -19.74
N SER A 21 12.70 20.10 -19.71
CA SER A 21 13.59 20.81 -20.62
C SER A 21 15.06 20.53 -20.29
N ALA A 22 15.93 20.63 -21.29
CA ALA A 22 17.39 20.46 -21.16
C ALA A 22 18.08 21.59 -20.33
N SER A 23 17.32 22.47 -19.69
CA SER A 23 17.83 23.58 -18.88
C SER A 23 17.51 23.46 -17.38
N LEU A 24 17.05 22.29 -16.92
CA LEU A 24 16.68 22.08 -15.52
C LEU A 24 17.92 22.00 -14.63
N SER A 25 18.11 22.99 -13.75
CA SER A 25 19.26 23.05 -12.86
C SER A 25 19.15 22.10 -11.67
N TRP A 26 20.29 21.57 -11.21
CA TRP A 26 20.36 20.75 -9.99
C TRP A 26 19.81 21.47 -8.76
N GLN A 27 20.16 22.74 -8.57
CA GLN A 27 19.72 23.54 -7.43
C GLN A 27 18.20 23.60 -7.27
N LYS A 28 17.44 23.58 -8.37
CA LYS A 28 15.97 23.54 -8.31
C LYS A 28 15.42 22.16 -7.93
N MET A 29 16.15 21.10 -8.26
CA MET A 29 15.64 19.73 -8.11
C MET A 29 16.21 19.00 -6.89
N GLN A 30 17.27 19.49 -6.28
CA GLN A 30 17.90 18.85 -5.13
C GLN A 30 16.88 18.65 -3.99
N ALA A 31 16.27 19.71 -3.48
CA ALA A 31 15.33 19.63 -2.38
C ALA A 31 14.06 18.78 -2.71
N PRO A 32 13.43 18.91 -3.90
CA PRO A 32 12.39 17.99 -4.34
C PRO A 32 12.80 16.51 -4.33
N ILE A 33 13.98 16.18 -4.85
CA ILE A 33 14.50 14.82 -4.91
C ILE A 33 14.75 14.28 -3.50
N GLU A 34 15.45 15.03 -2.66
CA GLU A 34 15.70 14.66 -1.27
C GLU A 34 14.40 14.43 -0.49
N SER A 35 13.42 15.32 -0.66
CA SER A 35 12.10 15.17 -0.04
C SER A 35 11.40 13.88 -0.49
N ALA A 36 11.45 13.56 -1.79
CA ALA A 36 10.84 12.34 -2.30
C ALA A 36 11.56 11.07 -1.79
N GLU A 37 12.90 11.06 -1.75
CA GLU A 37 13.68 9.95 -1.18
C GLU A 37 13.36 9.75 0.30
N GLN A 38 13.31 10.82 1.09
CA GLN A 38 13.06 10.76 2.53
C GLN A 38 11.62 10.38 2.87
N GLN A 39 10.64 10.90 2.14
CA GLN A 39 9.22 10.68 2.46
C GLN A 39 8.69 9.33 1.97
N PHE A 40 9.19 8.82 0.84
CA PHE A 40 8.62 7.64 0.21
C PHE A 40 9.56 6.44 0.18
N LEU A 41 10.82 6.61 -0.21
CA LEU A 41 11.71 5.46 -0.35
C LEU A 41 12.32 5.02 0.98
N LEU A 42 12.84 5.97 1.75
CA LEU A 42 13.52 5.66 3.01
C LEU A 42 12.62 4.88 4.02
N PRO A 43 11.36 5.25 4.25
CA PRO A 43 10.49 4.50 5.15
C PRO A 43 10.17 3.07 4.67
N LEU A 44 10.17 2.85 3.35
CA LEU A 44 9.88 1.54 2.76
C LEU A 44 11.12 0.64 2.70
N LEU A 45 12.23 1.19 2.23
CA LEU A 45 13.45 0.43 1.94
C LEU A 45 14.42 0.37 3.12
N GLY A 46 14.37 1.35 4.03
CA GLY A 46 15.33 1.50 5.11
C GLY A 46 16.68 2.06 4.64
N GLU A 47 17.51 2.50 5.58
CA GLU A 47 18.78 3.17 5.28
C GLU A 47 19.76 2.28 4.53
N GLN A 48 19.88 1.00 4.94
CA GLN A 48 20.87 0.08 4.35
C GLN A 48 20.55 -0.20 2.88
N MET A 49 19.28 -0.45 2.54
CA MET A 49 18.87 -0.68 1.16
C MET A 49 19.00 0.61 0.32
N MET A 50 18.69 1.78 0.89
CA MET A 50 18.91 3.07 0.23
C MET A 50 20.39 3.31 -0.06
N GLN A 51 21.29 2.99 0.87
CA GLN A 51 22.75 3.07 0.67
C GLN A 51 23.20 2.11 -0.44
N ARG A 52 22.69 0.87 -0.45
CA ARG A 52 22.97 -0.12 -1.49
C ARG A 52 22.57 0.37 -2.88
N LEU A 53 21.35 0.91 -3.02
CA LEU A 53 20.89 1.50 -4.28
C LEU A 53 21.74 2.68 -4.71
N GLY A 54 22.19 3.52 -3.77
CA GLY A 54 23.12 4.63 -4.04
C GLY A 54 24.46 4.14 -4.57
N GLN A 55 25.04 3.11 -3.96
CA GLN A 55 26.30 2.50 -4.41
C GLN A 55 26.18 1.93 -5.82
N ILE A 56 25.08 1.22 -6.12
CA ILE A 56 24.79 0.69 -7.47
C ILE A 56 24.61 1.84 -8.47
N ALA A 57 23.94 2.93 -8.07
CA ALA A 57 23.74 4.10 -8.92
C ALA A 57 25.05 4.82 -9.26
N ASP A 58 26.04 4.74 -8.38
CA ASP A 58 27.37 5.32 -8.60
C ASP A 58 28.28 4.41 -9.42
N ASN A 59 28.29 3.12 -9.09
CA ASN A 59 29.12 2.10 -9.73
C ASN A 59 28.25 0.93 -10.12
N MET A 60 27.75 0.91 -11.37
CA MET A 60 26.95 -0.20 -11.86
C MET A 60 27.81 -1.48 -11.97
N PRO A 61 27.40 -2.57 -11.32
CA PRO A 61 28.11 -3.83 -11.40
C PRO A 61 28.07 -4.39 -12.85
N GLU A 62 29.22 -4.77 -13.36
CA GLU A 62 29.30 -5.42 -14.68
C GLU A 62 28.66 -6.82 -14.60
N GLY A 63 27.81 -7.14 -15.58
CA GLY A 63 27.16 -8.45 -15.70
C GLY A 63 25.91 -8.66 -14.86
N ASP A 64 25.56 -7.75 -13.98
CA ASP A 64 24.29 -7.77 -13.25
C ASP A 64 23.22 -7.00 -14.04
N LEU A 65 22.17 -7.69 -14.48
CA LEU A 65 21.05 -7.07 -15.21
C LEU A 65 19.98 -6.50 -14.27
N LEU A 66 19.88 -7.02 -13.07
CA LEU A 66 18.83 -6.67 -12.11
C LEU A 66 19.14 -5.36 -11.38
N ALA A 67 20.37 -5.16 -10.93
CA ALA A 67 20.78 -3.98 -10.19
C ALA A 67 20.60 -2.66 -10.98
N PRO A 68 20.98 -2.56 -12.27
CA PRO A 68 20.66 -1.39 -13.09
C PRO A 68 19.16 -1.16 -13.23
N GLN A 69 18.37 -2.22 -13.40
CA GLN A 69 16.92 -2.12 -13.50
C GLN A 69 16.30 -1.55 -12.23
N LEU A 70 16.71 -2.03 -11.04
CA LEU A 70 16.26 -1.51 -9.75
C LEU A 70 16.55 -0.02 -9.60
N VAL A 71 17.77 0.42 -9.95
CA VAL A 71 18.13 1.84 -9.88
C VAL A 71 17.28 2.67 -10.84
N GLN A 72 17.01 2.18 -12.06
CA GLN A 72 16.16 2.88 -13.02
C GLN A 72 14.71 3.03 -12.51
N ILE A 73 14.17 1.99 -11.89
CA ILE A 73 12.82 2.02 -11.31
C ILE A 73 12.79 2.95 -10.10
N ALA A 74 13.78 2.88 -9.21
CA ALA A 74 13.89 3.76 -8.06
C ALA A 74 14.02 5.23 -8.48
N ARG A 75 14.84 5.53 -9.50
CA ARG A 75 14.93 6.86 -10.10
C ARG A 75 13.62 7.34 -10.70
N ARG A 76 12.87 6.46 -11.38
CA ARG A 76 11.54 6.77 -11.91
C ARG A 76 10.57 7.14 -10.80
N ALA A 77 10.58 6.38 -9.69
CA ALA A 77 9.76 6.68 -8.53
C ALA A 77 10.09 8.05 -7.96
N VAL A 78 11.37 8.30 -7.63
CA VAL A 78 11.82 9.57 -7.03
C VAL A 78 11.55 10.75 -7.95
N ALA A 79 11.87 10.64 -9.24
CA ALA A 79 11.67 11.72 -10.19
C ALA A 79 10.19 12.15 -10.25
N ASN A 80 9.29 11.20 -10.43
CA ASN A 80 7.87 11.50 -10.51
C ASN A 80 7.29 12.02 -9.19
N LEU A 81 7.67 11.44 -8.05
CA LEU A 81 7.21 11.89 -6.74
C LEU A 81 7.77 13.26 -6.36
N ALA A 82 9.01 13.58 -6.74
CA ALA A 82 9.59 14.90 -6.56
C ALA A 82 8.79 15.98 -7.30
N PHE A 83 8.43 15.71 -8.57
CA PHE A 83 7.59 16.61 -9.35
C PHE A 83 6.17 16.72 -8.78
N TRP A 84 5.61 15.62 -8.30
CA TRP A 84 4.28 15.65 -7.69
C TRP A 84 4.25 16.47 -6.40
N LEU A 85 5.20 16.25 -5.48
CA LEU A 85 5.26 16.95 -4.19
C LEU A 85 5.47 18.46 -4.35
N HIS A 86 6.37 18.82 -5.25
CA HIS A 86 6.79 20.20 -5.44
C HIS A 86 6.18 20.83 -6.70
N PHE A 87 5.08 20.28 -7.21
CA PHE A 87 4.47 20.70 -8.48
C PHE A 87 4.20 22.20 -8.52
N ASP A 88 3.57 22.71 -7.48
CA ASP A 88 3.22 24.14 -7.39
C ASP A 88 4.48 25.02 -7.26
N ALA A 89 5.47 24.57 -6.47
CA ALA A 89 6.72 25.31 -6.28
C ALA A 89 7.60 25.33 -7.54
N LEU A 90 7.56 24.27 -8.35
CA LEU A 90 8.28 24.21 -9.63
C LEU A 90 7.64 25.10 -10.71
N ASN A 91 6.32 25.35 -10.63
CA ASN A 91 5.57 26.20 -11.54
C ASN A 91 5.62 27.68 -11.19
N LEU A 92 6.03 28.02 -9.97
CA LEU A 92 6.04 29.38 -9.46
C LEU A 92 7.47 29.87 -9.28
N ARG A 93 7.69 31.16 -9.55
CA ARG A 93 8.89 31.90 -9.16
C ARG A 93 8.59 32.70 -7.91
N ILE A 94 9.35 32.47 -6.86
CA ILE A 94 9.27 33.22 -5.62
C ILE A 94 10.36 34.29 -5.67
N SER A 95 9.99 35.56 -5.54
CA SER A 95 10.89 36.71 -5.49
C SER A 95 10.41 37.70 -4.43
N ASP A 96 11.19 38.73 -4.16
CA ASP A 96 10.81 39.82 -3.24
C ASP A 96 9.50 40.53 -3.64
N GLN A 97 9.07 40.36 -4.90
CA GLN A 97 7.80 40.87 -5.42
C GLN A 97 6.64 39.87 -5.25
N GLY A 98 6.85 38.75 -4.55
CA GLY A 98 5.87 37.70 -4.29
C GLY A 98 5.92 36.52 -5.26
N PHE A 99 4.80 35.82 -5.36
CA PHE A 99 4.66 34.63 -6.20
C PHE A 99 4.31 35.01 -7.63
N GLN A 100 5.16 34.65 -8.58
CA GLN A 100 4.96 34.94 -9.99
C GLN A 100 4.93 33.63 -10.78
N ARG A 101 3.96 33.52 -11.71
CA ARG A 101 3.93 32.43 -12.68
C ARG A 101 4.91 32.75 -13.82
N GLN A 102 5.76 31.80 -14.18
CA GLN A 102 6.62 31.96 -15.34
C GLN A 102 5.75 31.97 -16.61
N GLY A 103 5.64 33.11 -17.25
CA GLY A 103 5.04 33.30 -18.57
C GLY A 103 6.02 34.06 -19.43
N SER A 104 6.22 33.64 -20.67
CA SER A 104 6.87 34.44 -21.70
C SER A 104 5.85 34.82 -22.76
N ALA A 105 6.13 35.83 -23.58
CA ALA A 105 5.23 36.24 -24.66
C ALA A 105 4.92 35.10 -25.66
N ASP A 106 5.82 34.13 -25.76
CA ASP A 106 5.73 33.01 -26.70
C ASP A 106 5.11 31.73 -26.11
N TRP A 107 4.86 31.68 -24.78
CA TRP A 107 4.32 30.49 -24.11
C TRP A 107 3.10 30.85 -23.26
N GLN A 108 1.97 30.28 -23.66
CA GLN A 108 0.76 30.35 -22.81
C GLN A 108 0.87 29.38 -21.64
N GLY A 109 0.50 29.83 -20.43
CA GLY A 109 0.40 28.95 -19.28
C GLY A 109 -0.59 27.80 -19.51
N ALA A 110 -0.27 26.61 -19.02
CA ALA A 110 -1.18 25.48 -19.10
C ALA A 110 -2.53 25.80 -18.42
N TYR A 111 -3.61 25.27 -18.95
CA TYR A 111 -4.91 25.36 -18.30
C TYR A 111 -4.91 24.52 -17.02
N LYS A 112 -5.68 24.93 -16.03
CA LYS A 112 -5.77 24.24 -14.72
C LYS A 112 -6.02 22.73 -14.86
N TYR A 113 -6.91 22.31 -15.75
CA TYR A 113 -7.20 20.90 -15.97
C TYR A 113 -6.00 20.11 -16.52
N GLN A 114 -5.13 20.76 -17.30
CA GLN A 114 -3.90 20.15 -17.82
C GLN A 114 -2.86 19.99 -16.69
N GLU A 115 -2.73 21.00 -15.84
CA GLU A 115 -1.87 20.92 -14.65
C GLU A 115 -2.33 19.83 -13.69
N ASP A 116 -3.64 19.75 -13.41
CA ASP A 116 -4.22 18.73 -12.56
C ASP A 116 -4.01 17.31 -13.13
N ARG A 117 -4.15 17.15 -14.45
CA ARG A 117 -3.84 15.87 -15.14
C ARG A 117 -2.36 15.51 -15.03
N LEU A 118 -1.47 16.47 -15.26
CA LEU A 118 -0.04 16.25 -15.19
C LEU A 118 0.41 15.90 -13.78
N ARG A 119 -0.05 16.66 -12.78
CA ARG A 119 0.18 16.39 -11.36
C ARG A 119 -0.29 14.99 -10.95
N LYS A 120 -1.49 14.59 -11.39
CA LYS A 120 -2.02 13.24 -11.18
C LYS A 120 -1.21 12.17 -11.91
N GLY A 121 -0.73 12.47 -13.11
CA GLY A 121 0.16 11.61 -13.89
C GLY A 121 1.46 11.32 -13.13
N PHE A 122 2.14 12.34 -12.62
CA PHE A 122 3.34 12.18 -11.80
C PHE A 122 3.09 11.34 -10.55
N LYS A 123 2.01 11.64 -9.83
CA LYS A 123 1.62 10.85 -8.66
C LYS A 123 1.50 9.37 -8.99
N ASN A 124 0.68 9.04 -9.99
CA ASN A 124 0.42 7.66 -10.38
C ASN A 124 1.69 6.96 -10.87
N ALA A 125 2.49 7.61 -11.72
CA ALA A 125 3.74 7.05 -12.23
C ALA A 125 4.75 6.79 -11.11
N GLY A 126 4.87 7.71 -10.15
CA GLY A 126 5.76 7.56 -9.01
C GLY A 126 5.37 6.39 -8.12
N PHE A 127 4.10 6.29 -7.74
CA PHE A 127 3.63 5.20 -6.88
C PHE A 127 3.61 3.84 -7.58
N ASN A 128 3.27 3.78 -8.87
CA ASN A 128 3.39 2.54 -9.64
C ASN A 128 4.85 2.06 -9.73
N ALA A 129 5.80 2.99 -9.85
CA ALA A 129 7.21 2.65 -9.84
C ALA A 129 7.67 2.15 -8.46
N LEU A 130 7.14 2.70 -7.35
CA LEU A 130 7.39 2.18 -6.00
C LEU A 130 6.83 0.78 -5.81
N ASP A 131 5.59 0.54 -6.24
CA ASP A 131 4.97 -0.79 -6.16
C ASP A 131 5.82 -1.82 -6.92
N PHE A 132 6.25 -1.47 -8.13
CA PHE A 132 7.09 -2.35 -8.96
C PHE A 132 8.49 -2.56 -8.37
N LEU A 133 9.11 -1.52 -7.79
CA LEU A 133 10.39 -1.63 -7.09
C LEU A 133 10.32 -2.63 -5.94
N LEU A 134 9.28 -2.55 -5.14
CA LEU A 134 9.09 -3.43 -3.98
C LEU A 134 8.79 -4.86 -4.41
N ASP A 135 8.01 -5.05 -5.46
CA ASP A 135 7.75 -6.39 -6.03
C ASP A 135 9.04 -7.08 -6.46
N ILE A 136 9.94 -6.36 -7.17
CA ILE A 136 11.22 -6.93 -7.59
C ILE A 136 12.12 -7.26 -6.39
N ILE A 137 12.22 -6.35 -5.42
CA ILE A 137 13.03 -6.60 -4.22
C ILE A 137 12.48 -7.81 -3.45
N GLU A 138 11.17 -7.95 -3.33
CA GLU A 138 10.52 -9.07 -2.64
C GLU A 138 10.70 -10.41 -3.37
N ASP A 139 10.72 -10.40 -4.69
CA ASP A 139 11.00 -11.59 -5.50
C ASP A 139 12.49 -12.02 -5.41
N HIS A 140 13.40 -11.09 -5.03
CA HIS A 140 14.85 -11.29 -4.98
C HIS A 140 15.45 -11.01 -3.60
N LEU A 141 14.74 -11.35 -2.53
CA LEU A 141 15.17 -11.09 -1.14
C LEU A 141 16.57 -11.65 -0.81
N LYS A 142 17.00 -12.74 -1.47
CA LYS A 142 18.32 -13.33 -1.26
C LYS A 142 19.45 -12.46 -1.79
N ASP A 143 19.17 -11.67 -2.84
CA ASP A 143 20.13 -10.80 -3.50
C ASP A 143 20.21 -9.43 -2.84
N TYR A 144 19.16 -9.08 -2.05
CA TYR A 144 19.04 -7.80 -1.35
C TYR A 144 18.77 -8.00 0.16
N PRO A 145 19.71 -8.62 0.90
CA PRO A 145 19.54 -8.87 2.34
C PRO A 145 19.40 -7.58 3.16
N GLU A 146 19.89 -6.44 2.65
CA GLU A 146 19.77 -5.13 3.30
C GLU A 146 18.29 -4.72 3.48
N TYR A 147 17.40 -5.14 2.58
CA TYR A 147 15.96 -4.89 2.69
C TYR A 147 15.33 -5.59 3.89
N LEU A 148 15.84 -6.75 4.29
CA LEU A 148 15.33 -7.50 5.43
C LEU A 148 15.47 -6.72 6.75
N THR A 149 16.39 -5.76 6.82
CA THR A 149 16.61 -4.92 8.00
C THR A 149 15.69 -3.69 8.02
N SER A 150 14.96 -3.42 6.93
CA SER A 150 14.07 -2.26 6.86
C SER A 150 12.95 -2.36 7.89
N PRO A 151 12.56 -1.23 8.53
CA PRO A 151 11.44 -1.22 9.47
C PRO A 151 10.14 -1.76 8.85
N CYS A 152 9.91 -1.42 7.58
CA CYS A 152 8.74 -1.87 6.84
C CYS A 152 8.70 -3.39 6.68
N TYR A 153 9.83 -4.03 6.32
CA TYR A 153 9.92 -5.48 6.20
C TYR A 153 9.79 -6.18 7.56
N GLN A 154 10.49 -5.69 8.58
CA GLN A 154 10.47 -6.26 9.93
C GLN A 154 9.06 -6.25 10.54
N ASP A 155 8.31 -5.20 10.31
CA ASP A 155 6.94 -5.10 10.76
C ASP A 155 6.01 -6.04 9.98
N ARG A 156 6.21 -6.18 8.66
CA ARG A 156 5.43 -7.07 7.79
C ARG A 156 5.71 -8.54 8.01
N SER A 157 6.97 -8.91 8.28
CA SER A 157 7.34 -10.32 8.46
C SER A 157 6.61 -10.97 9.62
N LYS A 158 6.16 -10.18 10.60
CA LYS A 158 5.39 -10.60 11.77
C LYS A 158 3.88 -10.45 11.61
N ALA A 159 3.41 -9.94 10.49
CA ALA A 159 1.99 -9.76 10.20
C ALA A 159 1.35 -11.03 9.61
N ILE A 160 0.05 -11.15 9.76
CA ILE A 160 -0.72 -12.24 9.12
C ILE A 160 -0.72 -12.04 7.61
N VAL A 161 -0.88 -10.79 7.15
CA VAL A 161 -0.82 -10.40 5.74
C VAL A 161 0.48 -9.66 5.48
N ARG A 162 1.35 -10.23 4.65
CA ARG A 162 2.74 -9.79 4.53
C ARG A 162 3.01 -8.82 3.37
N SER A 163 2.16 -8.80 2.34
CA SER A 163 2.42 -7.98 1.15
C SER A 163 1.14 -7.52 0.48
N ALA A 164 1.25 -6.48 -0.37
CA ALA A 164 0.16 -6.00 -1.22
C ALA A 164 -0.28 -7.09 -2.20
N ARG A 165 0.66 -7.87 -2.74
CA ARG A 165 0.40 -9.00 -3.63
C ARG A 165 -0.41 -10.10 -2.93
N GLU A 166 -0.11 -10.37 -1.66
CA GLU A 166 -0.88 -11.33 -0.86
C GLU A 166 -2.29 -10.82 -0.57
N ALA A 167 -2.45 -9.57 -0.14
CA ALA A 167 -3.75 -8.96 0.10
C ALA A 167 -4.62 -8.94 -1.17
N ASN A 168 -3.99 -8.76 -2.35
CA ASN A 168 -4.67 -8.75 -3.64
C ASN A 168 -5.30 -10.10 -4.03
N ARG A 169 -4.90 -11.21 -3.39
CA ARG A 169 -5.54 -12.52 -3.57
C ARG A 169 -6.95 -12.58 -2.98
N PHE A 170 -7.22 -11.76 -1.97
CA PHE A 170 -8.46 -11.77 -1.22
C PHE A 170 -9.39 -10.61 -1.58
N VAL A 171 -8.79 -9.43 -1.81
CA VAL A 171 -9.52 -8.21 -2.22
C VAL A 171 -8.71 -7.54 -3.32
N PHE A 172 -9.36 -7.21 -4.42
CA PHE A 172 -8.69 -6.55 -5.53
C PHE A 172 -8.24 -5.13 -5.15
N ILE A 173 -6.96 -4.98 -4.93
CA ILE A 173 -6.29 -3.72 -4.62
C ILE A 173 -5.25 -3.34 -5.69
N ASN A 174 -5.29 -4.02 -6.84
CA ASN A 174 -4.32 -3.86 -7.93
C ASN A 174 -2.85 -4.04 -7.49
N SER A 175 -2.61 -4.89 -6.48
CA SER A 175 -1.32 -5.07 -5.81
C SER A 175 -0.67 -3.76 -5.34
N SER A 176 -1.45 -2.70 -5.18
CA SER A 176 -0.95 -1.37 -4.82
C SER A 176 -0.48 -1.31 -3.38
N HIS A 177 0.77 -0.93 -3.20
CA HIS A 177 1.38 -0.70 -1.89
C HIS A 177 0.69 0.41 -1.11
N ILE A 178 0.21 1.44 -1.80
CA ILE A 178 -0.49 2.57 -1.17
C ILE A 178 -1.81 2.11 -0.56
N VAL A 179 -2.59 1.34 -1.33
CA VAL A 179 -3.86 0.80 -0.84
C VAL A 179 -3.59 -0.18 0.30
N PHE A 180 -2.54 -1.01 0.18
CA PHE A 180 -2.12 -1.91 1.24
C PHE A 180 -1.73 -1.16 2.52
N MET A 181 -0.97 -0.09 2.42
CA MET A 181 -0.59 0.74 3.58
C MET A 181 -1.80 1.40 4.26
N ARG A 182 -2.82 1.78 3.49
CA ARG A 182 -4.10 2.26 4.05
C ARG A 182 -4.85 1.16 4.78
N LEU A 183 -4.88 -0.05 4.21
CA LEU A 183 -5.50 -1.21 4.84
C LEU A 183 -4.77 -1.65 6.11
N LYS A 184 -3.46 -1.40 6.22
CA LYS A 184 -2.62 -1.90 7.32
C LYS A 184 -3.14 -1.51 8.70
N GLY A 185 -3.61 -0.27 8.87
CA GLY A 185 -4.19 0.18 10.13
C GLY A 185 -5.44 -0.61 10.52
N GLU A 186 -6.35 -0.80 9.56
CA GLU A 186 -7.57 -1.58 9.77
C GLU A 186 -7.29 -3.07 9.93
N MET A 187 -6.33 -3.62 9.17
CA MET A 187 -5.91 -5.03 9.33
C MET A 187 -5.39 -5.29 10.74
N ARG A 188 -4.56 -4.37 11.27
CA ARG A 188 -4.08 -4.48 12.65
C ARG A 188 -5.21 -4.47 13.66
N THR A 189 -6.19 -3.59 13.51
CA THR A 189 -7.36 -3.53 14.37
C THR A 189 -8.17 -4.84 14.31
N VAL A 190 -8.38 -5.36 13.10
CA VAL A 190 -9.07 -6.65 12.89
C VAL A 190 -8.27 -7.81 13.50
N GLU A 191 -6.94 -7.82 13.36
CA GLU A 191 -6.08 -8.85 13.97
C GLU A 191 -6.19 -8.84 15.49
N GLU A 192 -6.15 -7.66 16.12
CA GLU A 192 -6.10 -7.53 17.57
C GLU A 192 -7.46 -7.84 18.23
N TYR A 193 -8.57 -7.47 17.61
CA TYR A 193 -9.91 -7.59 18.21
C TYR A 193 -10.76 -8.68 17.58
N ASP A 194 -11.01 -8.61 16.27
CA ASP A 194 -11.95 -9.51 15.60
C ASP A 194 -11.36 -10.92 15.48
N LEU A 195 -10.11 -11.04 15.01
CA LEU A 195 -9.47 -12.34 14.85
C LEU A 195 -9.18 -13.02 16.20
N CYS A 196 -8.80 -12.26 17.21
CA CYS A 196 -8.61 -12.79 18.57
C CYS A 196 -9.92 -13.39 19.11
N ALA A 197 -11.07 -12.75 18.85
CA ALA A 197 -12.37 -13.26 19.23
C ALA A 197 -12.73 -14.56 18.48
N VAL A 198 -12.39 -14.65 17.20
CA VAL A 198 -12.67 -15.85 16.36
C VAL A 198 -11.77 -17.03 16.75
N LEU A 199 -10.47 -16.80 16.92
CA LEU A 199 -9.50 -17.87 17.25
C LEU A 199 -9.56 -18.30 18.73
N GLY A 200 -10.01 -17.42 19.63
CA GLY A 200 -9.80 -17.51 21.05
C GLY A 200 -8.38 -17.11 21.44
N GLU A 201 -8.23 -16.64 22.67
CA GLU A 201 -6.97 -16.03 23.15
C GLU A 201 -5.76 -16.97 23.08
N LYS A 202 -5.96 -18.25 23.40
CA LYS A 202 -4.88 -19.26 23.40
C LYS A 202 -4.29 -19.46 22.00
N LEU A 203 -5.12 -19.77 21.01
CA LEU A 203 -4.68 -20.00 19.64
C LEU A 203 -4.14 -18.71 19.00
N TYR A 204 -4.76 -17.57 19.26
CA TYR A 204 -4.27 -16.27 18.80
C TYR A 204 -2.86 -15.97 19.31
N ARG A 205 -2.58 -16.18 20.60
CA ARG A 205 -1.25 -16.00 21.19
C ARG A 205 -0.22 -16.96 20.59
N GLN A 206 -0.59 -18.22 20.33
CA GLN A 206 0.27 -19.19 19.68
C GLN A 206 0.63 -18.77 18.26
N LEU A 207 -0.37 -18.37 17.47
CA LEU A 207 -0.17 -17.84 16.11
C LEU A 207 0.76 -16.62 16.10
N ARG A 208 0.54 -15.66 17.00
CA ARG A 208 1.39 -14.45 17.13
C ARG A 208 2.81 -14.78 17.59
N GLY A 209 2.94 -15.73 18.51
CA GLY A 209 4.24 -16.23 18.97
C GLY A 209 5.05 -16.84 17.83
N TRP A 210 4.41 -17.68 17.02
CA TRP A 210 5.03 -18.28 15.85
C TRP A 210 5.41 -17.24 14.78
N LEU A 211 4.51 -16.34 14.43
CA LEU A 211 4.78 -15.25 13.46
C LEU A 211 5.96 -14.38 13.90
N SER A 212 6.18 -14.27 15.21
CA SER A 212 7.30 -13.51 15.78
C SER A 212 8.58 -14.33 15.93
N GLY A 213 8.58 -15.62 15.55
CA GLY A 213 9.71 -16.53 15.72
C GLY A 213 10.02 -16.87 17.19
N LYS A 214 9.10 -16.63 18.12
CA LYS A 214 9.29 -16.83 19.57
C LYS A 214 8.76 -18.16 20.11
N ALA A 215 7.94 -18.84 19.34
CA ALA A 215 7.32 -20.10 19.74
C ALA A 215 7.27 -21.08 18.57
N GLU A 216 7.52 -22.35 18.87
CA GLU A 216 7.19 -23.45 17.97
C GLU A 216 5.70 -23.78 18.13
N PHE A 217 5.07 -24.11 17.03
CA PHE A 217 3.68 -24.53 17.07
C PHE A 217 3.65 -26.05 17.27
N PRO A 218 2.77 -26.60 18.11
CA PRO A 218 2.67 -28.02 18.29
C PRO A 218 2.22 -28.69 16.97
N ALA A 219 3.19 -29.21 16.23
CA ALA A 219 2.96 -29.81 14.90
C ALA A 219 2.18 -31.14 14.98
N ASP A 220 2.27 -31.83 16.12
CA ASP A 220 1.74 -33.17 16.27
C ASP A 220 0.21 -33.24 16.48
N GLU A 221 -0.43 -32.12 16.77
CA GLU A 221 -1.87 -32.06 17.04
C GLU A 221 -2.69 -31.42 15.92
N CYS A 222 -2.04 -31.00 14.82
CA CYS A 222 -2.70 -30.25 13.76
C CYS A 222 -2.64 -30.95 12.41
N VAL A 223 -3.79 -31.19 11.79
CA VAL A 223 -3.91 -31.75 10.43
C VAL A 223 -3.53 -30.72 9.36
N CYS A 224 -3.52 -29.45 9.70
CA CYS A 224 -3.14 -28.36 8.80
C CYS A 224 -1.76 -27.79 9.12
N THR A 225 -1.11 -27.24 8.11
CA THR A 225 0.12 -26.47 8.32
C THR A 225 -0.21 -25.09 8.90
N LEU A 226 0.75 -24.51 9.63
CA LEU A 226 0.64 -23.15 10.12
C LEU A 226 0.41 -22.13 9.01
N GLU A 227 0.98 -22.37 7.85
CA GLU A 227 0.78 -21.52 6.69
C GLU A 227 -0.67 -21.55 6.18
N GLN A 228 -1.32 -22.73 6.22
CA GLN A 228 -2.74 -22.85 5.87
C GLN A 228 -3.62 -22.09 6.88
N LEU A 229 -3.32 -22.19 8.17
CA LEU A 229 -4.02 -21.39 9.20
C LEU A 229 -3.79 -19.90 8.98
N ARG A 230 -2.54 -19.48 8.75
CA ARG A 230 -2.21 -18.08 8.46
C ARG A 230 -2.98 -17.56 7.24
N MET A 231 -3.05 -18.34 6.17
CA MET A 231 -3.77 -17.97 4.95
C MET A 231 -5.29 -17.86 5.17
N ALA A 232 -5.88 -18.77 5.95
CA ALA A 232 -7.30 -18.68 6.33
C ALA A 232 -7.57 -17.42 7.18
N CYS A 233 -6.68 -17.10 8.11
CA CYS A 233 -6.75 -15.85 8.88
C CYS A 233 -6.55 -14.63 7.98
N ALA A 234 -5.67 -14.68 6.99
CA ALA A 234 -5.40 -13.59 6.06
C ALA A 234 -6.63 -13.22 5.21
N ASP A 235 -7.38 -14.21 4.72
CA ASP A 235 -8.63 -13.98 3.98
C ASP A 235 -9.63 -13.19 4.84
N PHE A 236 -9.84 -13.63 6.09
CA PHE A 236 -10.73 -12.95 7.02
C PHE A 236 -10.25 -11.52 7.33
N VAL A 237 -8.96 -11.36 7.67
CA VAL A 237 -8.39 -10.06 8.07
C VAL A 237 -8.49 -9.04 6.93
N VAL A 238 -8.13 -9.43 5.70
CA VAL A 238 -8.13 -8.51 4.55
C VAL A 238 -9.56 -8.08 4.20
N LYS A 239 -10.51 -9.02 4.11
CA LYS A 239 -11.90 -8.69 3.76
C LYS A 239 -12.59 -7.86 4.83
N LYS A 240 -12.38 -8.19 6.10
CA LYS A 240 -12.93 -7.41 7.22
C LYS A 240 -12.32 -6.00 7.28
N ALA A 241 -11.01 -5.87 7.10
CA ALA A 241 -10.33 -4.57 7.04
C ALA A 241 -10.79 -3.74 5.85
N ALA A 242 -10.98 -4.35 4.68
CA ALA A 242 -11.50 -3.68 3.50
C ALA A 242 -12.92 -3.15 3.72
N ALA A 243 -13.80 -3.95 4.32
CA ALA A 243 -15.16 -3.53 4.66
C ALA A 243 -15.16 -2.35 5.64
N ARG A 244 -14.31 -2.37 6.68
CA ARG A 244 -14.16 -1.26 7.64
C ARG A 244 -13.66 0.00 6.95
N LEU A 245 -12.59 -0.11 6.15
CA LEU A 245 -12.02 1.03 5.43
C LEU A 245 -13.03 1.64 4.45
N MET A 246 -13.80 0.80 3.75
CA MET A 246 -14.85 1.26 2.83
C MET A 246 -15.94 2.06 3.54
N ARG A 247 -16.36 1.63 4.73
CA ARG A 247 -17.34 2.38 5.53
C ARG A 247 -16.82 3.74 5.99
N GLN A 248 -15.52 3.84 6.33
CA GLN A 248 -14.92 5.08 6.79
C GLN A 248 -14.66 6.08 5.66
N THR A 249 -14.22 5.58 4.50
CA THR A 249 -13.72 6.43 3.41
C THR A 249 -14.57 6.38 2.15
N GLY A 250 -15.51 5.44 2.06
CA GLY A 250 -16.27 5.15 0.84
C GLY A 250 -15.41 4.62 -0.31
N THR A 251 -14.15 4.25 -0.06
CA THR A 251 -13.19 3.90 -1.10
C THR A 251 -12.09 2.97 -0.59
N LEU A 252 -11.64 2.06 -1.46
CA LEU A 252 -10.41 1.28 -1.26
C LEU A 252 -9.24 1.81 -2.09
N THR A 253 -9.53 2.59 -3.11
CA THR A 253 -8.52 3.10 -4.03
C THR A 253 -8.30 4.59 -3.81
N GLU A 254 -7.18 5.13 -4.25
CA GLU A 254 -6.90 6.56 -4.19
C GLU A 254 -7.92 7.42 -4.96
N ARG A 255 -8.57 6.81 -5.96
CA ARG A 255 -9.56 7.50 -6.80
C ARG A 255 -10.95 7.56 -6.18
N GLY A 256 -11.19 6.82 -5.10
CA GLY A 256 -12.50 6.66 -4.54
C GLY A 256 -13.45 5.80 -5.40
N LEU A 257 -14.72 5.79 -5.05
CA LEU A 257 -15.78 5.23 -5.88
C LEU A 257 -16.24 6.30 -6.85
N TYR A 258 -15.68 6.28 -8.07
CA TYR A 258 -16.07 7.19 -9.15
C TYR A 258 -16.62 6.38 -10.31
N PHE A 259 -17.62 6.92 -10.97
CA PHE A 259 -18.09 6.43 -12.26
C PHE A 259 -17.49 7.31 -13.34
N THR A 260 -16.95 6.68 -14.36
CA THR A 260 -16.53 7.36 -15.56
C THR A 260 -17.77 7.57 -16.41
N ALA A 261 -18.27 8.79 -16.47
CA ALA A 261 -19.28 9.17 -17.45
C ALA A 261 -18.53 9.67 -18.70
N THR A 262 -18.66 8.96 -19.80
CA THR A 262 -18.18 9.42 -21.09
C THR A 262 -19.28 10.31 -21.67
N ASP A 263 -19.01 11.60 -21.84
CA ASP A 263 -19.88 12.47 -22.61
C ASP A 263 -19.81 12.05 -24.09
N PRO A 264 -20.91 11.61 -24.72
CA PRO A 264 -20.89 11.16 -26.11
C PRO A 264 -20.42 12.21 -27.12
N GLY A 265 -20.36 13.47 -26.70
CA GLY A 265 -19.92 14.62 -27.53
C GLY A 265 -18.49 15.06 -27.31
N SER A 266 -17.79 14.56 -26.30
CA SER A 266 -16.40 14.96 -26.01
C SER A 266 -15.45 13.85 -26.38
N LEU A 267 -14.65 14.09 -27.39
CA LEU A 267 -13.53 13.23 -27.78
C LEU A 267 -12.56 13.05 -26.58
N GLY A 268 -12.77 11.98 -25.82
CA GLY A 268 -11.79 11.49 -24.84
C GLY A 268 -11.72 12.18 -23.47
N ASN A 269 -12.70 12.97 -23.08
CA ASN A 269 -12.79 13.52 -21.73
C ASN A 269 -13.71 12.67 -20.86
N ASP A 270 -13.14 11.65 -20.23
CA ASP A 270 -13.83 10.91 -19.18
C ASP A 270 -14.09 11.83 -17.98
N VAL A 271 -15.33 12.23 -17.79
CA VAL A 271 -15.77 12.96 -16.60
C VAL A 271 -15.92 11.96 -15.47
N ILE A 272 -15.06 12.07 -14.48
CA ILE A 272 -15.14 11.25 -13.25
C ILE A 272 -16.21 11.89 -12.36
N VAL A 273 -17.31 11.19 -12.15
CA VAL A 273 -18.40 11.63 -11.27
C VAL A 273 -18.31 10.89 -9.94
N PRO A 274 -18.44 11.58 -8.79
CA PRO A 274 -18.50 10.91 -7.48
C PRO A 274 -19.64 9.90 -7.42
N ALA A 275 -19.42 8.77 -6.75
CA ALA A 275 -20.47 7.81 -6.51
C ALA A 275 -21.58 8.39 -5.64
N SER A 276 -22.83 8.02 -5.93
CA SER A 276 -23.97 8.37 -5.08
C SER A 276 -23.93 7.59 -3.76
N ASP A 277 -24.59 8.12 -2.72
CA ASP A 277 -24.70 7.49 -1.40
C ASP A 277 -25.25 6.05 -1.51
N ARG A 278 -26.21 5.81 -2.40
CA ARG A 278 -26.74 4.46 -2.66
C ARG A 278 -25.65 3.51 -3.17
N GLN A 279 -24.85 3.95 -4.12
CA GLN A 279 -23.79 3.14 -4.71
C GLN A 279 -22.68 2.85 -3.69
N ILE A 280 -22.37 3.82 -2.83
CA ILE A 280 -21.45 3.64 -1.69
C ILE A 280 -22.04 2.62 -0.72
N GLY A 281 -23.33 2.76 -0.37
CA GLY A 281 -24.05 1.83 0.51
C GLY A 281 -24.06 0.41 -0.03
N ASP A 282 -24.39 0.20 -1.31
CA ASP A 282 -24.41 -1.11 -1.96
C ASP A 282 -23.02 -1.76 -1.96
N ARG A 283 -21.95 -0.98 -2.18
CA ARG A 283 -20.57 -1.48 -2.12
C ARG A 283 -20.14 -1.84 -0.71
N CYS A 284 -20.50 -1.03 0.28
CA CYS A 284 -20.23 -1.36 1.68
C CYS A 284 -20.96 -2.64 2.10
N ALA A 285 -22.22 -2.81 1.71
CA ALA A 285 -22.99 -4.02 2.00
C ALA A 285 -22.37 -5.28 1.37
N LEU A 286 -21.89 -5.20 0.13
CA LEU A 286 -21.15 -6.31 -0.51
C LEU A 286 -19.86 -6.63 0.23
N ALA A 287 -19.07 -5.62 0.61
CA ALA A 287 -17.84 -5.84 1.36
C ALA A 287 -18.10 -6.48 2.74
N ASP A 288 -19.18 -6.09 3.40
CA ASP A 288 -19.60 -6.71 4.66
C ASP A 288 -20.02 -8.17 4.48
N LEU A 289 -20.77 -8.47 3.42
CA LEU A 289 -21.16 -9.84 3.09
C LEU A 289 -19.93 -10.72 2.84
N ASP A 290 -18.94 -10.22 2.12
CA ASP A 290 -17.70 -10.94 1.85
C ASP A 290 -16.87 -11.13 3.14
N ALA A 291 -16.85 -10.15 4.04
CA ALA A 291 -16.23 -10.27 5.36
C ALA A 291 -16.91 -11.36 6.22
N HIS A 292 -18.25 -11.38 6.25
CA HIS A 292 -19.00 -12.42 6.96
C HIS A 292 -18.80 -13.83 6.38
N ARG A 293 -18.71 -13.95 5.05
CA ARG A 293 -18.38 -15.21 4.38
C ARG A 293 -16.98 -15.70 4.75
N ALA A 294 -16.00 -14.81 4.80
CA ALA A 294 -14.65 -15.15 5.21
C ALA A 294 -14.58 -15.58 6.68
N GLU A 295 -15.35 -14.94 7.57
CA GLU A 295 -15.50 -15.32 8.96
C GLU A 295 -16.09 -16.73 9.11
N ALA A 296 -17.19 -17.02 8.39
CA ALA A 296 -17.79 -18.35 8.38
C ALA A 296 -16.84 -19.42 7.81
N SER A 297 -16.07 -19.07 6.76
CA SER A 297 -15.05 -19.95 6.19
C SER A 297 -13.93 -20.24 7.20
N LEU A 298 -13.47 -19.25 7.94
CA LEU A 298 -12.46 -19.41 8.99
C LEU A 298 -12.98 -20.32 10.12
N HIS A 299 -14.23 -20.11 10.57
CA HIS A 299 -14.86 -21.00 11.55
C HIS A 299 -14.95 -22.45 11.05
N SER A 300 -15.34 -22.65 9.79
CA SER A 300 -15.38 -23.99 9.19
C SER A 300 -13.99 -24.63 9.12
N PHE A 301 -12.98 -23.85 8.73
CA PHE A 301 -11.60 -24.30 8.72
C PHE A 301 -11.12 -24.73 10.13
N LEU A 302 -11.38 -23.92 11.15
CA LEU A 302 -11.01 -24.24 12.52
C LEU A 302 -11.69 -25.52 13.02
N ASN A 303 -12.97 -25.72 12.72
CA ASN A 303 -13.69 -26.91 13.12
C ASN A 303 -13.19 -28.17 12.43
N ASN A 304 -12.83 -28.07 11.14
CA ASN A 304 -12.43 -29.24 10.35
C ASN A 304 -10.96 -29.65 10.58
N TYR A 305 -10.06 -28.69 10.79
CA TYR A 305 -8.63 -28.92 10.78
C TYR A 305 -7.93 -28.70 12.13
N MET A 306 -8.60 -28.01 13.05
CA MET A 306 -8.02 -27.66 14.36
C MET A 306 -8.92 -28.07 15.54
N GLY A 307 -9.81 -29.00 15.33
CA GLY A 307 -10.79 -29.42 16.35
C GLY A 307 -10.15 -29.88 17.68
N ALA A 308 -9.00 -30.53 17.63
CA ALA A 308 -8.26 -30.95 18.82
C ALA A 308 -7.61 -29.77 19.59
N ILE A 309 -7.16 -28.73 18.89
CA ILE A 309 -6.52 -27.54 19.48
C ILE A 309 -7.56 -26.55 19.98
N VAL A 310 -8.70 -26.47 19.31
CA VAL A 310 -9.81 -25.56 19.61
C VAL A 310 -10.78 -26.19 20.62
N GLY A 311 -10.59 -27.45 20.99
CA GLY A 311 -11.48 -28.28 21.80
C GLY A 311 -11.82 -27.77 23.21
N GLU A 312 -11.30 -26.62 23.61
CA GLU A 312 -11.76 -25.86 24.78
C GLU A 312 -12.47 -24.55 24.39
N ARG A 313 -13.07 -24.46 23.21
CA ARG A 313 -14.18 -23.53 23.12
C ARG A 313 -15.22 -24.02 24.10
N THR A 314 -15.25 -23.42 25.27
CA THR A 314 -16.49 -23.30 25.99
C THR A 314 -17.44 -22.55 25.05
N SER A 315 -18.08 -23.29 24.17
CA SER A 315 -19.41 -22.93 23.73
C SER A 315 -20.26 -22.97 24.99
N GLY A 316 -20.03 -22.00 25.86
CA GLY A 316 -21.11 -21.61 26.75
C GLY A 316 -22.25 -21.34 25.79
N PRO A 317 -23.37 -22.04 25.88
CA PRO A 317 -24.52 -21.66 25.10
C PRO A 317 -24.63 -20.16 25.26
N ILE A 318 -24.78 -19.41 24.14
CA ILE A 318 -25.41 -18.11 24.23
C ILE A 318 -26.60 -18.41 25.12
N ARG A 319 -26.55 -18.05 26.37
CA ARG A 319 -27.69 -18.20 27.27
C ARG A 319 -28.75 -17.32 26.64
N ASN A 320 -29.55 -17.90 25.77
CA ASN A 320 -30.86 -17.38 25.52
C ASN A 320 -31.39 -17.09 26.91
N ASN A 321 -31.80 -15.86 27.13
CA ASN A 321 -32.40 -15.37 28.36
C ASN A 321 -33.06 -16.53 29.08
N ASP A 322 -32.65 -16.78 30.28
CA ASP A 322 -33.36 -17.67 31.18
C ASP A 322 -34.83 -17.30 31.04
N ASP A 323 -35.73 -18.25 30.73
CA ASP A 323 -37.17 -18.01 30.59
C ASP A 323 -37.82 -17.35 31.79
N LYS A 324 -37.03 -17.07 32.82
CA LYS A 324 -37.38 -16.37 34.05
C LYS A 324 -36.88 -14.94 34.16
N ALA A 325 -36.16 -14.41 33.14
CA ALA A 325 -35.78 -13.01 33.15
C ALA A 325 -37.02 -12.15 32.85
N ALA A 326 -37.58 -11.55 33.90
CA ALA A 326 -38.69 -10.62 33.76
C ALA A 326 -38.30 -9.46 32.83
N PHE A 327 -39.01 -9.29 31.74
CA PHE A 327 -38.96 -8.10 30.90
C PHE A 327 -39.44 -6.91 31.73
N PHE A 328 -38.54 -5.99 32.08
CA PHE A 328 -38.98 -4.65 32.46
C PHE A 328 -39.31 -3.91 31.16
N ALA A 329 -40.58 -3.88 30.83
CA ALA A 329 -41.12 -2.90 29.90
C ALA A 329 -41.27 -1.58 30.68
N MET A 330 -40.55 -0.55 30.25
CA MET A 330 -40.89 0.85 30.39
C MET A 330 -41.01 1.48 29.02
#